data_91ad7b0e95a4ee499a3eb3d287181510
#
_entry.id   91ad7b0e95a4ee499a3eb3d287181510
#
_cell.length_a   1.000
_cell.length_b   1.000
_cell.length_c   1.000
_cell.angle_alpha   90.00
_cell.angle_beta   90.00
_cell.angle_gamma   90.00
#
_symmetry.space_group_name_H-M   'P 1'
#
loop_
_entity.id
_entity.type
_entity.pdbx_description
1 polymer ?
#
loop_
_entity_poly.entity_id
_entity_poly.type
_entity_poly.pdbx_seq_one_letter_code
_entity_poly.pdbx_strand_id
1 'polypeptide(L)'
;MNKIKYIAAVLIAIAGLGLQQADAFTSLLNQGNQAISGFTGPYGAVNIDLIDSTHATITFQSFTSPDHANIYLFGDGGSVAVNLNATTFAVSGITGSNAGTGFTPGPYTFAGDGQEDGFGSFNLTINSFDGFTHSSDTITFTVTNTSGTWGSDSDVLAFNSDGFDAAAHIFVTAFPANASNSALATGFAGEGPQPPGVPDGGTTVMLLGAALGALGMARRYIMS
;
A
#
# COMPACT_ATOMS: atom_id res chain seq x y z
N MET A 1 4.28 49.02 -19.21
CA MET A 1 3.79 48.50 -17.93
C MET A 1 2.93 47.22 -18.03
N ASN A 2 2.30 46.92 -19.17
CA ASN A 2 1.44 45.72 -19.31
C ASN A 2 2.20 44.38 -19.44
N LYS A 3 3.41 44.36 -20.00
CA LYS A 3 4.20 43.11 -20.22
C LYS A 3 4.64 42.43 -18.92
N ILE A 4 4.91 43.20 -17.85
CA ILE A 4 5.29 42.65 -16.54
C ILE A 4 4.14 41.93 -15.83
N LYS A 5 2.88 42.38 -16.04
CA LYS A 5 1.69 41.76 -15.44
C LYS A 5 1.42 40.34 -16.02
N TYR A 6 1.73 40.11 -17.29
CA TYR A 6 1.53 38.81 -17.94
C TYR A 6 2.62 37.79 -17.55
N ILE A 7 3.86 38.24 -17.31
CA ILE A 7 4.94 37.37 -16.84
C ILE A 7 4.67 36.91 -15.40
N ALA A 8 4.15 37.80 -14.54
CA ALA A 8 3.76 37.43 -13.18
C ALA A 8 2.56 36.44 -13.16
N ALA A 9 1.59 36.59 -14.02
CA ALA A 9 0.43 35.67 -14.14
C ALA A 9 0.87 34.26 -14.62
N VAL A 10 1.81 34.17 -15.56
CA VAL A 10 2.35 32.87 -16.05
C VAL A 10 3.19 32.19 -14.96
N LEU A 11 3.99 32.93 -14.20
CA LEU A 11 4.77 32.37 -13.07
C LEU A 11 3.88 31.86 -11.94
N ILE A 12 2.78 32.52 -11.64
CA ILE A 12 1.80 32.06 -10.63
C ILE A 12 1.05 30.81 -11.11
N ALA A 13 0.72 30.72 -12.41
CA ALA A 13 0.09 29.53 -12.99
C ALA A 13 1.01 28.31 -12.95
N ILE A 14 2.32 28.48 -13.17
CA ILE A 14 3.31 27.38 -13.10
C ILE A 14 3.55 26.95 -11.65
N ALA A 15 3.56 27.88 -10.70
CA ALA A 15 3.70 27.56 -9.27
C ALA A 15 2.46 26.85 -8.70
N GLY A 16 1.27 27.08 -9.26
CA GLY A 16 0.04 26.38 -8.86
C GLY A 16 -0.11 24.94 -9.37
N LEU A 17 0.69 24.52 -10.35
CA LEU A 17 0.65 23.16 -10.88
C LEU A 17 1.54 22.16 -10.11
N GLY A 18 2.24 22.62 -9.09
CA GLY A 18 3.23 21.81 -8.34
C GLY A 18 2.69 21.09 -7.09
N LEU A 19 1.42 21.24 -6.77
CA LEU A 19 0.79 20.50 -5.65
C LEU A 19 -0.01 19.32 -6.22
N GLN A 20 0.66 18.37 -6.83
CA GLN A 20 0.08 17.04 -6.99
C GLN A 20 0.13 16.37 -5.61
N GLN A 21 -1.03 16.16 -5.05
CA GLN A 21 -1.21 15.19 -3.98
C GLN A 21 -0.76 13.85 -4.58
N ALA A 22 0.26 13.22 -3.99
CA ALA A 22 0.65 11.89 -4.40
C ALA A 22 -0.56 10.98 -4.17
N ASP A 23 -1.03 10.30 -5.20
CA ASP A 23 -2.03 9.25 -5.02
C ASP A 23 -1.34 8.12 -4.24
N ALA A 24 -1.96 7.65 -3.15
CA ALA A 24 -1.42 6.58 -2.34
C ALA A 24 -1.07 5.37 -3.21
N PHE A 25 0.14 4.84 -3.04
CA PHE A 25 0.54 3.62 -3.75
C PHE A 25 -0.24 2.43 -3.19
N THR A 26 -0.87 1.66 -4.07
CA THR A 26 -1.65 0.47 -3.70
C THR A 26 -1.10 -0.77 -4.37
N SER A 27 -0.83 -1.80 -3.58
CA SER A 27 -0.38 -3.11 -4.01
C SER A 27 -1.40 -4.17 -3.65
N LEU A 28 -1.64 -5.16 -4.52
CA LEU A 28 -2.65 -6.20 -4.30
C LEU A 28 -2.01 -7.52 -3.85
N LEU A 29 -2.46 -8.07 -2.73
CA LEU A 29 -2.14 -9.43 -2.31
C LEU A 29 -2.93 -10.42 -3.17
N ASN A 30 -2.47 -10.66 -4.39
CA ASN A 30 -3.20 -11.42 -5.40
C ASN A 30 -2.71 -12.85 -5.57
N GLN A 31 -1.59 -13.23 -4.95
CA GLN A 31 -1.01 -14.56 -5.00
C GLN A 31 -1.13 -15.24 -3.63
N GLY A 32 -1.86 -16.33 -3.53
CA GLY A 32 -1.92 -17.18 -2.34
C GLY A 32 -0.90 -18.32 -2.41
N ASN A 33 -0.36 -18.73 -1.26
CA ASN A 33 0.44 -19.96 -1.18
C ASN A 33 -0.43 -21.21 -1.32
N GLN A 34 0.19 -22.39 -1.33
CA GLN A 34 -0.50 -23.66 -1.54
C GLN A 34 -1.61 -23.91 -0.51
N ALA A 35 -1.47 -23.44 0.73
CA ALA A 35 -2.42 -23.69 1.81
C ALA A 35 -3.79 -23.01 1.57
N ILE A 36 -3.84 -21.91 0.81
CA ILE A 36 -5.07 -21.20 0.44
C ILE A 36 -5.35 -21.22 -1.07
N SER A 37 -4.69 -22.08 -1.83
CA SER A 37 -4.83 -22.19 -3.29
C SER A 37 -6.23 -22.59 -3.77
N GLY A 38 -7.07 -23.12 -2.88
CA GLY A 38 -8.48 -23.41 -3.18
C GLY A 38 -9.41 -22.17 -3.15
N PHE A 39 -8.89 -20.99 -2.82
CA PHE A 39 -9.65 -19.75 -2.71
C PHE A 39 -9.11 -18.71 -3.70
N THR A 40 -10.02 -17.95 -4.30
CA THR A 40 -9.67 -17.01 -5.37
C THR A 40 -9.37 -15.61 -4.79
N GLY A 41 -8.15 -15.12 -5.05
CA GLY A 41 -7.75 -13.73 -4.73
C GLY A 41 -8.45 -12.67 -5.61
N PRO A 42 -8.17 -11.38 -5.40
CA PRO A 42 -7.17 -10.87 -4.45
C PRO A 42 -7.62 -11.05 -2.99
N TYR A 43 -6.67 -11.33 -2.12
CA TYR A 43 -6.91 -11.57 -0.68
C TYR A 43 -6.96 -10.28 0.12
N GLY A 44 -6.34 -9.23 -0.37
CA GLY A 44 -6.30 -7.91 0.25
C GLY A 44 -5.49 -6.93 -0.57
N ALA A 45 -5.30 -5.75 0.00
CA ALA A 45 -4.45 -4.70 -0.55
C ALA A 45 -3.55 -4.10 0.54
N VAL A 46 -2.41 -3.57 0.12
CA VAL A 46 -1.51 -2.75 0.91
C VAL A 46 -1.54 -1.35 0.33
N ASN A 47 -1.94 -0.37 1.15
CA ASN A 47 -1.95 1.03 0.79
C ASN A 47 -0.83 1.75 1.53
N ILE A 48 -0.04 2.55 0.82
CA ILE A 48 1.07 3.31 1.35
C ILE A 48 0.78 4.78 1.11
N ASP A 49 0.85 5.56 2.16
CA ASP A 49 0.65 7.01 2.16
C ASP A 49 1.86 7.68 2.79
N LEU A 50 2.68 8.35 1.98
CA LEU A 50 3.86 9.08 2.42
C LEU A 50 3.44 10.41 3.06
N ILE A 51 3.52 10.50 4.38
CA ILE A 51 3.16 11.69 5.15
C ILE A 51 4.17 12.84 4.91
N ASP A 52 5.45 12.47 4.93
CA ASP A 52 6.59 13.33 4.60
C ASP A 52 7.77 12.45 4.14
N SER A 53 8.90 13.04 3.79
CA SER A 53 10.04 12.30 3.24
C SER A 53 10.63 11.22 4.15
N THR A 54 10.21 11.14 5.42
CA THR A 54 10.70 10.17 6.42
C THR A 54 9.60 9.35 7.08
N HIS A 55 8.33 9.74 6.95
CA HIS A 55 7.20 9.06 7.58
C HIS A 55 6.19 8.59 6.54
N ALA A 56 5.76 7.35 6.66
CA ALA A 56 4.68 6.79 5.85
C ALA A 56 3.68 6.03 6.74
N THR A 57 2.41 6.07 6.35
CA THR A 57 1.37 5.18 6.88
C THR A 57 1.21 4.00 5.94
N ILE A 58 1.21 2.79 6.49
CA ILE A 58 0.96 1.54 5.76
C ILE A 58 -0.34 0.96 6.29
N THR A 59 -1.28 0.66 5.38
CA THR A 59 -2.57 0.07 5.71
C THR A 59 -2.80 -1.18 4.89
N PHE A 60 -2.94 -2.31 5.57
CA PHE A 60 -3.45 -3.55 5.00
C PHE A 60 -4.95 -3.59 5.12
N GLN A 61 -5.64 -3.89 4.03
CA GLN A 61 -7.08 -4.06 3.97
C GLN A 61 -7.42 -5.41 3.36
N SER A 62 -8.18 -6.22 4.07
CA SER A 62 -8.63 -7.52 3.59
C SER A 62 -9.79 -7.39 2.60
N PHE A 63 -9.96 -8.40 1.75
CA PHE A 63 -11.04 -8.43 0.77
C PHE A 63 -12.00 -9.59 1.01
N THR A 64 -13.18 -9.45 0.45
CA THR A 64 -14.12 -10.54 0.25
C THR A 64 -13.82 -11.21 -1.09
N SER A 65 -13.95 -12.54 -1.16
CA SER A 65 -13.78 -13.26 -2.42
C SER A 65 -14.73 -12.74 -3.52
N PRO A 66 -14.37 -12.86 -4.80
CA PRO A 66 -15.19 -12.34 -5.90
C PRO A 66 -16.62 -12.89 -5.95
N ASP A 67 -16.84 -14.11 -5.45
CA ASP A 67 -18.15 -14.76 -5.34
C ASP A 67 -18.90 -14.38 -4.06
N HIS A 68 -18.32 -13.54 -3.20
CA HIS A 68 -18.85 -13.16 -1.89
C HIS A 68 -19.11 -14.32 -0.92
N ALA A 69 -18.48 -15.47 -1.14
CA ALA A 69 -18.62 -16.63 -0.26
C ALA A 69 -17.68 -16.55 0.95
N ASN A 70 -16.53 -15.92 0.80
CA ASN A 70 -15.48 -15.86 1.82
C ASN A 70 -15.00 -14.44 2.06
N ILE A 71 -14.40 -14.21 3.23
CA ILE A 71 -13.61 -13.03 3.55
C ILE A 71 -12.24 -13.47 4.06
N TYR A 72 -11.22 -12.68 3.78
CA TYR A 72 -9.81 -12.95 4.06
C TYR A 72 -9.34 -12.04 5.19
N LEU A 73 -9.17 -12.60 6.40
CA LEU A 73 -8.77 -11.84 7.57
C LEU A 73 -7.28 -12.00 7.84
N PHE A 74 -6.64 -10.96 8.36
CA PHE A 74 -5.24 -10.97 8.78
C PHE A 74 -5.10 -11.40 10.23
N GLY A 75 -4.16 -12.27 10.55
CA GLY A 75 -3.98 -12.68 11.94
C GLY A 75 -2.79 -13.60 12.17
N ASP A 76 -2.56 -13.91 13.46
CA ASP A 76 -1.51 -14.79 13.93
C ASP A 76 -0.08 -14.24 13.73
N GLY A 77 0.95 -15.10 13.72
CA GLY A 77 2.33 -14.72 13.43
C GLY A 77 2.48 -14.29 11.98
N GLY A 78 3.17 -13.16 11.73
CA GLY A 78 3.24 -12.59 10.38
C GLY A 78 1.89 -12.11 9.87
N SER A 79 1.03 -11.57 10.73
CA SER A 79 -0.30 -11.07 10.32
C SER A 79 -0.21 -10.20 9.10
N VAL A 80 0.80 -9.30 9.06
CA VAL A 80 1.19 -8.53 7.88
C VAL A 80 2.70 -8.32 7.88
N ALA A 81 3.31 -8.32 6.70
CA ALA A 81 4.73 -8.15 6.51
C ALA A 81 5.03 -7.25 5.32
N VAL A 82 6.04 -6.40 5.43
CA VAL A 82 6.55 -5.57 4.34
C VAL A 82 8.08 -5.56 4.35
N ASN A 83 8.66 -5.36 3.18
CA ASN A 83 10.09 -5.12 3.06
C ASN A 83 10.32 -3.63 2.83
N LEU A 84 10.62 -2.91 3.95
CA LEU A 84 10.87 -1.47 3.91
C LEU A 84 12.18 -1.14 3.20
N ASN A 85 12.13 -0.13 2.36
CA ASN A 85 13.31 0.48 1.73
C ASN A 85 13.97 1.47 2.69
N ALA A 86 14.50 0.94 3.79
CA ALA A 86 15.24 1.68 4.81
C ALA A 86 16.22 0.75 5.53
N THR A 87 17.44 1.23 5.77
CA THR A 87 18.46 0.46 6.51
C THR A 87 18.11 0.38 8.01
N THR A 88 17.59 1.45 8.57
CA THR A 88 17.06 1.50 9.93
C THR A 88 15.75 2.29 9.95
N PHE A 89 14.81 1.82 10.76
CA PHE A 89 13.49 2.42 10.86
C PHE A 89 12.88 2.20 12.25
N ALA A 90 11.80 2.92 12.52
CA ALA A 90 10.95 2.73 13.70
C ALA A 90 9.50 2.48 13.27
N VAL A 91 8.76 1.72 14.07
CA VAL A 91 7.34 1.42 13.87
C VAL A 91 6.54 1.94 15.05
N SER A 92 5.40 2.56 14.77
CA SER A 92 4.52 3.13 15.79
C SER A 92 3.05 3.09 15.37
N GLY A 93 2.15 3.32 16.32
CA GLY A 93 0.72 3.49 16.03
C GLY A 93 0.04 2.26 15.43
N ILE A 94 0.48 1.05 15.78
CA ILE A 94 -0.12 -0.17 15.24
C ILE A 94 -1.53 -0.30 15.77
N THR A 95 -2.50 -0.35 14.86
CA THR A 95 -3.94 -0.50 15.14
C THR A 95 -4.56 -1.46 14.15
N GLY A 96 -5.72 -2.01 14.50
CA GLY A 96 -6.49 -2.82 13.57
C GLY A 96 -7.97 -2.83 13.94
N SER A 97 -8.77 -3.26 12.99
CA SER A 97 -10.22 -3.40 13.12
C SER A 97 -10.70 -4.70 12.51
N ASN A 98 -11.95 -5.07 12.86
CA ASN A 98 -12.68 -6.14 12.20
C ASN A 98 -14.17 -5.85 12.30
N ALA A 99 -14.84 -5.66 11.16
CA ALA A 99 -16.26 -5.39 11.07
C ALA A 99 -17.13 -6.64 11.31
N GLY A 100 -16.55 -7.84 11.38
CA GLY A 100 -17.25 -9.09 11.66
C GLY A 100 -17.72 -9.18 13.10
N THR A 101 -18.71 -10.05 13.34
CA THR A 101 -19.33 -10.19 14.65
C THR A 101 -18.43 -10.94 15.64
N GLY A 102 -18.19 -10.35 16.81
CA GLY A 102 -17.53 -11.00 17.94
C GLY A 102 -16.01 -11.03 17.87
N PHE A 103 -15.40 -10.42 16.88
CA PHE A 103 -13.93 -10.28 16.81
C PHE A 103 -13.43 -9.20 17.78
N THR A 104 -12.24 -9.42 18.32
CA THR A 104 -11.49 -8.48 19.17
C THR A 104 -10.07 -8.35 18.63
N PRO A 105 -9.83 -7.54 17.56
CA PRO A 105 -8.55 -7.44 16.86
C PRO A 105 -7.36 -7.13 17.76
N GLY A 106 -6.22 -7.77 17.50
CA GLY A 106 -5.00 -7.62 18.31
C GLY A 106 -4.97 -8.57 19.51
N PRO A 107 -4.01 -8.37 20.46
CA PRO A 107 -3.00 -7.30 20.48
C PRO A 107 -1.95 -7.46 19.36
N TYR A 108 -1.36 -6.33 18.95
CA TYR A 108 -0.34 -6.31 17.91
C TYR A 108 1.05 -6.08 18.50
N THR A 109 2.05 -6.72 17.90
CA THR A 109 3.46 -6.50 18.24
C THR A 109 4.29 -6.35 16.97
N PHE A 110 5.20 -5.38 16.97
CA PHE A 110 6.25 -5.31 15.95
C PHE A 110 7.29 -6.39 16.28
N ALA A 111 7.57 -7.29 15.33
CA ALA A 111 8.47 -8.43 15.53
C ALA A 111 9.83 -8.27 14.83
N GLY A 112 10.01 -7.25 13.98
CA GLY A 112 11.23 -7.10 13.17
C GLY A 112 11.22 -8.05 11.97
N ASP A 113 12.37 -8.66 11.68
CA ASP A 113 12.52 -9.58 10.56
C ASP A 113 11.63 -10.82 10.75
N GLY A 114 10.98 -11.23 9.66
CA GLY A 114 10.13 -12.43 9.64
C GLY A 114 10.13 -13.11 8.28
N GLN A 115 9.67 -14.34 8.24
CA GLN A 115 9.53 -15.12 7.01
C GLN A 115 8.07 -15.50 6.80
N GLU A 116 7.55 -15.21 5.62
CA GLU A 116 6.21 -15.56 5.18
C GLU A 116 6.27 -16.73 4.19
N ASP A 117 5.55 -17.82 4.50
CA ASP A 117 5.63 -19.05 3.73
C ASP A 117 5.19 -18.88 2.25
N GLY A 118 6.12 -19.12 1.34
CA GLY A 118 5.95 -18.90 -0.10
C GLY A 118 6.33 -17.52 -0.60
N PHE A 119 6.67 -16.55 0.28
CA PHE A 119 6.94 -15.15 -0.08
C PHE A 119 8.29 -14.63 0.42
N GLY A 120 9.07 -15.45 1.13
CA GLY A 120 10.42 -15.11 1.58
C GLY A 120 10.47 -14.29 2.86
N SER A 121 11.60 -13.62 3.06
CA SER A 121 11.88 -12.86 4.28
C SER A 121 11.59 -11.38 4.10
N PHE A 122 11.00 -10.79 5.12
CA PHE A 122 10.66 -9.36 5.20
C PHE A 122 11.38 -8.73 6.40
N ASN A 123 11.77 -7.47 6.29
CA ASN A 123 12.48 -6.77 7.39
C ASN A 123 11.52 -6.14 8.42
N LEU A 124 10.21 -6.15 8.15
CA LEU A 124 9.17 -5.70 9.07
C LEU A 124 8.00 -6.67 9.07
N THR A 125 7.69 -7.23 10.24
CA THR A 125 6.49 -8.03 10.47
C THR A 125 5.72 -7.50 11.67
N ILE A 126 4.39 -7.56 11.57
CA ILE A 126 3.45 -7.30 12.66
C ILE A 126 2.76 -8.61 13.00
N ASN A 127 2.74 -8.96 14.26
CA ASN A 127 2.09 -10.17 14.77
C ASN A 127 0.83 -9.84 15.56
N SER A 128 -0.15 -10.76 15.50
CA SER A 128 -1.33 -10.80 16.34
C SER A 128 -1.58 -12.26 16.74
N PHE A 129 -1.04 -12.69 17.89
CA PHE A 129 -0.90 -14.11 18.22
C PHE A 129 -2.15 -14.80 18.79
N ASP A 130 -3.23 -14.11 19.09
CA ASP A 130 -4.34 -14.70 19.85
C ASP A 130 -5.34 -15.50 18.99
N GLY A 131 -4.91 -15.89 17.77
CA GLY A 131 -5.66 -16.78 16.88
C GLY A 131 -6.83 -16.09 16.16
N PHE A 132 -7.71 -16.91 15.56
CA PHE A 132 -8.75 -16.47 14.63
C PHE A 132 -9.68 -15.37 15.18
N THR A 133 -10.07 -15.44 16.46
CA THR A 133 -10.99 -14.46 17.08
C THR A 133 -10.37 -13.07 17.23
N HIS A 134 -9.06 -12.96 17.11
CA HIS A 134 -8.28 -11.72 17.17
C HIS A 134 -7.81 -11.22 15.79
N SER A 135 -8.25 -11.88 14.72
CA SER A 135 -7.91 -11.47 13.36
C SER A 135 -8.58 -10.15 12.97
N SER A 136 -7.97 -9.47 12.01
CA SER A 136 -8.34 -8.14 11.56
C SER A 136 -8.74 -8.13 10.09
N ASP A 137 -9.68 -7.27 9.72
CA ASP A 137 -9.94 -6.91 8.32
C ASP A 137 -9.07 -5.73 7.86
N THR A 138 -8.56 -4.94 8.82
CA THR A 138 -7.67 -3.82 8.55
C THR A 138 -6.58 -3.78 9.62
N ILE A 139 -5.33 -3.57 9.20
CA ILE A 139 -4.18 -3.29 10.08
C ILE A 139 -3.46 -2.07 9.53
N THR A 140 -3.26 -1.05 10.38
CA THR A 140 -2.58 0.21 10.02
C THR A 140 -1.45 0.49 11.00
N PHE A 141 -0.33 0.97 10.49
CA PHE A 141 0.82 1.39 11.30
C PHE A 141 1.61 2.49 10.59
N THR A 142 2.38 3.26 11.36
CA THR A 142 3.29 4.28 10.85
C THR A 142 4.72 3.78 10.91
N VAL A 143 5.46 3.99 9.83
CA VAL A 143 6.90 3.73 9.74
C VAL A 143 7.66 5.04 9.63
N THR A 144 8.83 5.10 10.29
CA THR A 144 9.75 6.23 10.22
C THR A 144 11.10 5.75 9.69
N ASN A 145 11.55 6.24 8.56
CA ASN A 145 12.91 6.00 8.05
C ASN A 145 13.90 6.82 8.86
N THR A 146 14.76 6.16 9.62
CA THR A 146 15.77 6.81 10.47
C THR A 146 17.16 6.87 9.83
N SER A 147 17.31 6.30 8.63
CA SER A 147 18.59 6.22 7.90
C SER A 147 18.61 6.98 6.58
N GLY A 148 17.47 7.49 6.12
CA GLY A 148 17.35 8.15 4.82
C GLY A 148 16.00 8.81 4.62
N THR A 149 15.63 9.02 3.36
CA THR A 149 14.35 9.61 2.97
C THR A 149 13.75 8.86 1.78
N TRP A 150 12.43 8.90 1.66
CA TRP A 150 11.67 8.45 0.50
C TRP A 150 11.21 9.64 -0.34
N GLY A 151 11.23 9.51 -1.65
CA GLY A 151 10.81 10.55 -2.59
C GLY A 151 9.35 10.46 -3.00
N SER A 152 8.74 9.27 -2.86
CA SER A 152 7.35 8.96 -3.23
C SER A 152 6.82 7.78 -2.40
N ASP A 153 5.51 7.54 -2.46
CA ASP A 153 4.88 6.39 -1.81
C ASP A 153 5.48 5.06 -2.30
N SER A 154 5.78 4.95 -3.60
CA SER A 154 6.40 3.77 -4.20
C SER A 154 7.84 3.51 -3.77
N ASP A 155 8.51 4.50 -3.17
CA ASP A 155 9.89 4.34 -2.68
C ASP A 155 9.94 3.76 -1.26
N VAL A 156 8.80 3.68 -0.55
CA VAL A 156 8.72 3.22 0.83
C VAL A 156 9.03 1.74 0.95
N LEU A 157 8.58 0.93 0.00
CA LEU A 157 8.85 -0.50 -0.06
C LEU A 157 9.89 -0.84 -1.11
N ALA A 158 10.55 -1.97 -0.93
CA ALA A 158 11.47 -2.58 -1.89
C ALA A 158 11.21 -4.07 -1.95
N PHE A 159 11.47 -4.70 -3.08
CA PHE A 159 11.36 -6.15 -3.19
C PHE A 159 12.40 -6.85 -2.31
N ASN A 160 11.97 -7.92 -1.64
CA ASN A 160 12.88 -8.84 -0.97
C ASN A 160 13.62 -9.74 -2.00
N SER A 161 14.45 -10.68 -1.54
CA SER A 161 15.23 -11.56 -2.43
C SER A 161 14.36 -12.45 -3.32
N ASP A 162 13.11 -12.70 -2.94
CA ASP A 162 12.17 -13.57 -3.67
C ASP A 162 11.22 -12.78 -4.57
N GLY A 163 11.36 -11.43 -4.60
CA GLY A 163 10.64 -10.54 -5.50
C GLY A 163 9.30 -10.04 -4.97
N PHE A 164 9.11 -10.06 -3.65
CA PHE A 164 7.90 -9.56 -2.98
C PHE A 164 8.23 -8.38 -2.06
N ASP A 165 7.37 -7.37 -2.03
CA ASP A 165 7.51 -6.23 -1.15
C ASP A 165 6.52 -6.27 0.04
N ALA A 166 5.43 -7.03 -0.07
CA ALA A 166 4.43 -7.23 0.97
C ALA A 166 3.83 -8.64 0.95
N ALA A 167 3.48 -9.12 2.16
CA ALA A 167 2.73 -10.37 2.35
C ALA A 167 1.87 -10.28 3.62
N ALA A 168 0.93 -11.22 3.78
CA ALA A 168 0.10 -11.33 4.97
C ALA A 168 -0.29 -12.78 5.26
N HIS A 169 -0.43 -13.11 6.55
CA HIS A 169 -1.03 -14.36 7.01
C HIS A 169 -2.56 -14.24 6.97
N ILE A 170 -3.19 -15.10 6.21
CA ILE A 170 -4.61 -15.05 5.87
C ILE A 170 -5.37 -16.15 6.63
N PHE A 171 -6.41 -15.77 7.34
CA PHE A 171 -7.50 -16.65 7.72
C PHE A 171 -8.63 -16.53 6.71
N VAL A 172 -8.95 -17.59 6.01
CA VAL A 172 -10.14 -17.65 5.14
C VAL A 172 -11.35 -18.05 5.99
N THR A 173 -12.41 -17.27 5.96
CA THR A 173 -13.65 -17.61 6.67
C THR A 173 -14.87 -17.31 5.79
N ALA A 174 -16.03 -17.86 6.13
CA ALA A 174 -17.28 -17.56 5.43
C ALA A 174 -17.66 -16.08 5.59
N PHE A 175 -18.26 -15.51 4.54
CA PHE A 175 -18.84 -14.16 4.62
C PHE A 175 -20.34 -14.24 4.95
N PRO A 176 -20.86 -13.41 5.89
CA PRO A 176 -20.13 -12.44 6.73
C PRO A 176 -19.31 -13.12 7.84
N ALA A 177 -18.18 -12.54 8.21
CA ALA A 177 -17.30 -13.08 9.22
C ALA A 177 -17.95 -13.09 10.61
N ASN A 178 -17.73 -14.19 11.36
CA ASN A 178 -18.21 -14.35 12.73
C ASN A 178 -17.14 -15.10 13.55
N ALA A 179 -16.74 -14.52 14.67
CA ALA A 179 -15.70 -15.09 15.55
C ALA A 179 -16.11 -16.43 16.20
N SER A 180 -17.41 -16.75 16.24
CA SER A 180 -17.90 -18.06 16.70
C SER A 180 -17.67 -19.18 15.68
N ASN A 181 -17.32 -18.85 14.43
CA ASN A 181 -16.95 -19.80 13.41
C ASN A 181 -15.46 -20.15 13.52
N SER A 182 -15.02 -21.09 12.69
CA SER A 182 -13.62 -21.41 12.51
C SER A 182 -13.12 -20.85 11.19
N ALA A 183 -11.80 -20.66 11.06
CA ALA A 183 -11.20 -20.49 9.75
C ALA A 183 -11.40 -21.75 8.91
N LEU A 184 -11.73 -21.60 7.63
CA LEU A 184 -11.86 -22.68 6.66
C LEU A 184 -10.47 -23.16 6.18
N ALA A 185 -9.55 -22.21 6.12
CA ALA A 185 -8.15 -22.43 5.79
C ALA A 185 -7.30 -21.28 6.36
N THR A 186 -6.01 -21.55 6.51
CA THR A 186 -5.02 -20.54 6.87
C THR A 186 -3.79 -20.71 6.00
N GLY A 187 -3.18 -19.62 5.58
CA GLY A 187 -2.00 -19.61 4.73
C GLY A 187 -1.54 -18.18 4.49
N PHE A 188 -0.70 -17.96 3.49
CA PHE A 188 -0.12 -16.66 3.23
C PHE A 188 -0.53 -16.16 1.85
N ALA A 189 -0.67 -14.85 1.73
CA ALA A 189 -0.86 -14.17 0.47
C ALA A 189 0.15 -13.03 0.34
N GLY A 190 0.70 -12.87 -0.86
CA GLY A 190 1.63 -11.80 -1.18
C GLY A 190 1.23 -11.07 -2.45
N GLU A 191 1.93 -9.99 -2.70
CA GLU A 191 1.85 -9.30 -3.96
C GLU A 191 2.40 -10.23 -5.05
N GLY A 192 1.63 -10.46 -6.10
CA GLY A 192 2.15 -11.16 -7.27
C GLY A 192 3.14 -10.30 -8.03
N PRO A 193 3.93 -10.88 -8.96
CA PRO A 193 4.86 -10.11 -9.74
C PRO A 193 4.13 -8.96 -10.44
N GLN A 194 4.43 -7.74 -10.02
CA GLN A 194 3.89 -6.54 -10.65
C GLN A 194 4.24 -6.57 -12.14
N PRO A 195 3.30 -6.32 -13.04
CA PRO A 195 3.65 -5.93 -14.38
C PRO A 195 4.59 -4.73 -14.27
N PRO A 196 5.70 -4.65 -15.04
CA PRO A 196 6.58 -3.50 -14.98
C PRO A 196 5.72 -2.24 -15.06
N GLY A 197 5.82 -1.39 -14.03
CA GLY A 197 4.93 -0.26 -13.82
C GLY A 197 4.84 0.55 -15.10
N VAL A 198 3.66 0.59 -15.70
CA VAL A 198 3.42 1.49 -16.81
C VAL A 198 3.50 2.88 -16.19
N PRO A 199 4.49 3.71 -16.54
CA PRO A 199 4.57 5.06 -16.01
C PRO A 199 3.20 5.69 -16.15
N ASP A 200 2.68 6.25 -15.07
CA ASP A 200 1.36 6.86 -15.07
C ASP A 200 1.27 7.88 -16.21
N GLY A 201 0.67 7.45 -17.33
CA GLY A 201 0.59 8.23 -18.57
C GLY A 201 -0.23 9.51 -18.39
N GLY A 202 -1.02 9.61 -17.32
CA GLY A 202 -1.86 10.77 -17.02
C GLY A 202 -1.03 12.03 -16.78
N THR A 203 -0.04 11.95 -15.92
CA THR A 203 0.85 13.09 -15.60
C THR A 203 1.73 13.50 -16.76
N THR A 204 2.28 12.54 -17.49
CA THR A 204 3.13 12.81 -18.66
C THR A 204 2.34 13.45 -19.79
N VAL A 205 1.11 13.00 -20.04
CA VAL A 205 0.21 13.57 -21.06
C VAL A 205 -0.26 14.97 -20.66
N MET A 206 -0.57 15.22 -19.39
CA MET A 206 -0.90 16.57 -18.89
C MET A 206 0.27 17.54 -19.03
N LEU A 207 1.49 17.13 -18.61
CA LEU A 207 2.69 17.95 -18.74
C LEU A 207 3.02 18.24 -20.21
N LEU A 208 2.91 17.25 -21.07
CA LEU A 208 3.11 17.42 -22.51
C LEU A 208 2.04 18.35 -23.09
N GLY A 209 0.76 18.20 -22.71
CA GLY A 209 -0.32 19.08 -23.11
C GLY A 209 -0.12 20.52 -22.68
N ALA A 210 0.30 20.75 -21.42
CA ALA A 210 0.62 22.06 -20.90
C ALA A 210 1.83 22.70 -21.61
N ALA A 211 2.88 21.93 -21.87
CA ALA A 211 4.06 22.39 -22.60
C ALA A 211 3.73 22.79 -24.05
N LEU A 212 2.95 21.98 -24.76
CA LEU A 212 2.50 22.27 -26.13
C LEU A 212 1.54 23.47 -26.17
N GLY A 213 0.67 23.61 -25.18
CA GLY A 213 -0.21 24.78 -25.03
C GLY A 213 0.57 26.07 -24.81
N ALA A 214 1.58 26.04 -23.94
CA ALA A 214 2.47 27.17 -23.69
C ALA A 214 3.28 27.57 -24.95
N LEU A 215 3.80 26.60 -25.69
CA LEU A 215 4.49 26.81 -26.96
C LEU A 215 3.56 27.43 -28.02
N GLY A 216 2.31 26.97 -28.12
CA GLY A 216 1.29 27.50 -29.01
C GLY A 216 0.97 28.97 -28.73
N MET A 217 0.82 29.33 -27.46
CA MET A 217 0.60 30.70 -27.03
C MET A 217 1.83 31.61 -27.29
N ALA A 218 3.03 31.13 -26.99
CA ALA A 218 4.28 31.87 -27.26
C ALA A 218 4.44 32.16 -28.76
N ARG A 219 4.19 31.17 -29.64
CA ARG A 219 4.25 31.34 -31.11
C ARG A 219 3.28 32.42 -31.58
N ARG A 220 2.02 32.40 -31.11
CA ARG A 220 1.03 33.41 -31.50
C ARG A 220 1.46 34.82 -31.09
N TYR A 221 2.13 34.95 -29.96
CA TYR A 221 2.59 36.25 -29.44
C TYR A 221 3.82 36.81 -30.18
N ILE A 222 4.68 35.93 -30.72
CA ILE A 222 5.89 36.34 -31.44
C ILE A 222 5.56 36.68 -32.92
N MET A 223 4.50 36.08 -33.47
CA MET A 223 4.11 36.25 -34.91
C MET A 223 3.02 37.30 -35.11
N SER A 224 2.54 37.95 -34.07
CA SER A 224 1.61 39.09 -34.09
C SER A 224 2.38 40.41 -33.82
#